data_374e5541c26a806efbc7ce4781ce4a9a
#
_entry.id   374e5541c26a806efbc7ce4781ce4a9a
#
_cell.length_a   1.000
_cell.length_b   1.000
_cell.length_c   1.000
_cell.angle_alpha   90.00
_cell.angle_beta   90.00
_cell.angle_gamma   90.00
#
_symmetry.space_group_name_H-M   'P 1'
#
loop_
_entity.id
_entity.type
_entity.pdbx_description
1 polymer ?
#
loop_
_entity_poly.entity_id
_entity_poly.type
_entity_poly.pdbx_seq_one_letter_code
_entity_poly.pdbx_strand_id
1 'polypeptide(L)'
;MKYVVGRSNLSVTVFVPWDCEKHCPFCTSKEFYSSMECSLTKVLSSLEYLCSTGIREVVVSGGEPFSNLDGLEQILQVALNHGKKVFINTSFPKNLETKDAVDLISKYRRNLCGINVSRHVETVFRDDDIAFLDEVNSWVPVRINRLVDVDSIDKVSVKEIEDLVGAVSKFSSSLNFRWDYRKLSEEQLHTIHNAFLGHLFEVPSLSYVRNGGCLVCDTFVFHYNRLGDTPYEVRFHRGLPSTFIQKGNYGFINDLVVFPDGTVRLDWGIDSPTLVSYVGDGLHESDVGQHVISVLNTTFRSQNPIQLDLRTLADITLRTDNPYDVSSWKEVSHYPPQTTQINPTIRPYIGSCGGGSC
;
A
#
# COMPACT_ATOMS: atom_id res chain seq x y z
N MET A 1 17.31 -8.41 19.24
CA MET A 1 16.36 -7.40 18.70
C MET A 1 14.99 -7.66 19.27
N LYS A 2 14.22 -6.60 19.61
CA LYS A 2 12.82 -6.72 20.05
C LYS A 2 11.93 -6.37 18.87
N TYR A 3 11.05 -7.28 18.45
CA TYR A 3 10.10 -7.04 17.38
C TYR A 3 8.82 -6.43 17.92
N VAL A 4 8.28 -5.46 17.21
CA VAL A 4 7.08 -4.73 17.55
C VAL A 4 6.21 -4.56 16.32
N VAL A 5 4.90 -4.77 16.46
CA VAL A 5 3.95 -4.48 15.37
C VAL A 5 3.78 -2.97 15.26
N GLY A 6 4.15 -2.42 14.11
CA GLY A 6 4.18 -0.97 13.87
C GLY A 6 2.81 -0.35 13.62
N ARG A 7 1.75 -1.15 13.40
CA ARG A 7 0.40 -0.66 13.15
C ARG A 7 -0.70 -1.58 13.71
N SER A 8 -1.88 -1.01 13.95
CA SER A 8 -3.02 -1.76 14.53
C SER A 8 -3.59 -2.82 13.60
N ASN A 9 -3.46 -2.66 12.29
CA ASN A 9 -3.95 -3.59 11.28
C ASN A 9 -2.77 -4.14 10.49
N LEU A 10 -2.07 -5.12 11.08
CA LEU A 10 -1.00 -5.79 10.35
C LEU A 10 -1.56 -6.50 9.14
N SER A 11 -0.98 -6.22 7.98
CA SER A 11 -1.29 -6.89 6.72
C SER A 11 -0.25 -7.94 6.36
N VAL A 12 -0.63 -8.81 5.46
CA VAL A 12 0.29 -9.62 4.67
C VAL A 12 0.09 -9.29 3.19
N THR A 13 1.18 -8.97 2.51
CA THR A 13 1.18 -8.86 1.06
C THR A 13 1.51 -10.21 0.45
N VAL A 14 0.64 -10.71 -0.40
CA VAL A 14 0.80 -11.98 -1.11
C VAL A 14 1.18 -11.67 -2.55
N PHE A 15 2.38 -12.08 -2.95
CA PHE A 15 2.76 -12.06 -4.35
C PHE A 15 2.22 -13.31 -5.02
N VAL A 16 1.31 -13.10 -5.98
CA VAL A 16 0.74 -14.22 -6.76
C VAL A 16 1.86 -14.97 -7.49
N PRO A 17 1.78 -16.32 -7.57
CA PRO A 17 2.85 -17.13 -8.15
C PRO A 17 2.81 -17.21 -9.69
N TRP A 18 2.28 -16.19 -10.34
CA TRP A 18 2.30 -16.01 -11.80
C TRP A 18 2.72 -14.60 -12.16
N ASP A 19 3.41 -14.48 -13.28
CA ASP A 19 4.04 -13.23 -13.74
C ASP A 19 3.04 -12.21 -14.27
N CYS A 20 3.54 -11.04 -14.61
CA CYS A 20 2.80 -9.92 -15.21
C CYS A 20 3.32 -9.67 -16.65
N GLU A 21 2.41 -9.52 -17.59
CA GLU A 21 2.76 -9.17 -18.98
C GLU A 21 3.33 -7.76 -19.15
N LYS A 22 3.10 -6.89 -18.14
CA LYS A 22 3.56 -5.50 -18.15
C LYS A 22 4.95 -5.39 -17.55
N HIS A 23 5.97 -5.40 -18.37
CA HIS A 23 7.37 -5.27 -17.93
C HIS A 23 7.72 -3.83 -17.53
N CYS A 24 7.11 -3.31 -16.45
CA CYS A 24 7.38 -1.97 -15.96
C CYS A 24 8.85 -1.81 -15.52
N PRO A 25 9.55 -0.73 -15.90
CA PRO A 25 10.97 -0.54 -15.57
C PRO A 25 11.24 -0.36 -14.07
N PHE A 26 10.24 0.00 -13.30
CA PHE A 26 10.27 0.20 -11.86
C PHE A 26 9.67 -0.98 -11.06
N CYS A 27 9.35 -2.09 -11.70
CA CYS A 27 8.73 -3.23 -11.05
C CYS A 27 9.70 -3.90 -10.06
N THR A 28 9.32 -3.96 -8.79
CA THR A 28 10.10 -4.58 -7.72
C THR A 28 9.99 -6.10 -7.69
N SER A 29 8.89 -6.66 -8.22
CA SER A 29 8.62 -8.10 -8.17
C SER A 29 9.15 -8.88 -9.37
N LYS A 30 9.60 -8.21 -10.43
CA LYS A 30 10.03 -8.86 -11.67
C LYS A 30 11.13 -9.90 -11.46
N GLU A 31 12.09 -9.60 -10.59
CA GLU A 31 13.23 -10.48 -10.31
C GLU A 31 12.80 -11.79 -9.63
N PHE A 32 11.68 -11.79 -8.89
CA PHE A 32 11.21 -12.95 -8.15
C PHE A 32 10.77 -14.07 -9.11
N TYR A 33 10.06 -13.72 -10.18
CA TYR A 33 9.53 -14.69 -11.14
C TYR A 33 10.59 -15.36 -12.00
N SER A 34 11.77 -14.75 -12.14
CA SER A 34 12.90 -15.31 -12.85
C SER A 34 13.86 -16.12 -11.96
N SER A 35 13.82 -15.89 -10.63
CA SER A 35 14.78 -16.46 -9.67
C SER A 35 14.19 -17.47 -8.70
N MET A 36 12.85 -17.57 -8.60
CA MET A 36 12.15 -18.44 -7.65
C MET A 36 11.31 -19.50 -8.34
N GLU A 37 11.16 -20.65 -7.70
CA GLU A 37 10.22 -21.70 -8.11
C GLU A 37 8.81 -21.32 -7.66
N CYS A 38 8.03 -20.68 -8.53
CA CYS A 38 6.68 -20.23 -8.21
C CYS A 38 5.73 -21.41 -7.95
N SER A 39 4.97 -21.37 -6.86
CA SER A 39 4.05 -22.44 -6.46
C SER A 39 2.80 -21.93 -5.78
N LEU A 40 1.65 -22.06 -6.42
CA LEU A 40 0.35 -21.66 -5.84
C LEU A 40 0.07 -22.45 -4.55
N THR A 41 0.34 -23.75 -4.52
CA THR A 41 0.11 -24.60 -3.35
C THR A 41 0.91 -24.09 -2.15
N LYS A 42 2.19 -23.76 -2.33
CA LYS A 42 3.04 -23.22 -1.25
C LYS A 42 2.56 -21.83 -0.81
N VAL A 43 2.18 -20.96 -1.74
CA VAL A 43 1.61 -19.64 -1.42
C VAL A 43 0.33 -19.78 -0.60
N LEU A 44 -0.59 -20.64 -1.01
CA LEU A 44 -1.84 -20.91 -0.27
C LEU A 44 -1.56 -21.45 1.13
N SER A 45 -0.64 -22.40 1.28
CA SER A 45 -0.27 -22.95 2.58
C SER A 45 0.33 -21.90 3.52
N SER A 46 1.21 -21.02 3.01
CA SER A 46 1.77 -19.93 3.79
C SER A 46 0.72 -18.88 4.15
N LEU A 47 -0.20 -18.56 3.25
CA LEU A 47 -1.30 -17.66 3.52
C LEU A 47 -2.25 -18.23 4.57
N GLU A 48 -2.62 -19.51 4.47
CA GLU A 48 -3.44 -20.23 5.45
C GLU A 48 -2.80 -20.15 6.84
N TYR A 49 -1.50 -20.47 6.91
CA TYR A 49 -0.73 -20.38 8.14
C TYR A 49 -0.77 -18.95 8.74
N LEU A 50 -0.46 -17.92 7.94
CA LEU A 50 -0.47 -16.53 8.42
C LEU A 50 -1.87 -16.05 8.79
N CYS A 51 -2.89 -16.43 8.04
CA CYS A 51 -4.27 -16.11 8.36
C CYS A 51 -4.76 -16.74 9.67
N SER A 52 -4.15 -17.82 10.12
CA SER A 52 -4.43 -18.41 11.45
C SER A 52 -3.82 -17.59 12.61
N THR A 53 -2.91 -16.64 12.31
CA THR A 53 -2.27 -15.76 13.28
C THR A 53 -3.06 -14.45 13.48
N GLY A 54 -2.43 -13.46 14.09
CA GLY A 54 -3.01 -12.12 14.32
C GLY A 54 -3.10 -11.22 13.10
N ILE A 55 -2.78 -11.66 11.88
CA ILE A 55 -2.94 -10.90 10.64
C ILE A 55 -4.41 -10.53 10.45
N ARG A 56 -4.69 -9.30 10.05
CA ARG A 56 -6.06 -8.79 9.83
C ARG A 56 -6.38 -8.50 8.37
N GLU A 57 -5.40 -8.15 7.59
CA GLU A 57 -5.56 -7.72 6.21
C GLU A 57 -4.65 -8.53 5.29
N VAL A 58 -5.16 -8.84 4.11
CA VAL A 58 -4.44 -9.51 3.03
C VAL A 58 -4.42 -8.58 1.83
N VAL A 59 -3.24 -8.30 1.30
CA VAL A 59 -3.05 -7.52 0.07
C VAL A 59 -2.58 -8.46 -1.01
N VAL A 60 -3.40 -8.75 -2.00
CA VAL A 60 -3.01 -9.56 -3.15
C VAL A 60 -2.31 -8.68 -4.18
N SER A 61 -1.08 -9.01 -4.50
CA SER A 61 -0.18 -8.20 -5.34
C SER A 61 0.82 -9.10 -6.10
N GLY A 62 1.93 -8.56 -6.55
CA GLY A 62 3.02 -9.30 -7.19
C GLY A 62 3.00 -9.19 -8.70
N GLY A 63 2.82 -10.28 -9.45
CA GLY A 63 2.58 -10.25 -10.90
C GLY A 63 1.30 -9.49 -11.24
N GLU A 64 0.40 -10.10 -11.97
CA GLU A 64 -0.91 -9.49 -12.21
C GLU A 64 -2.01 -10.41 -11.67
N PRO A 65 -2.65 -10.06 -10.53
CA PRO A 65 -3.64 -10.94 -9.92
C PRO A 65 -4.77 -11.39 -10.86
N PHE A 66 -5.26 -10.52 -11.72
CA PHE A 66 -6.34 -10.84 -12.66
C PHE A 66 -5.90 -11.63 -13.90
N SER A 67 -4.61 -11.92 -14.07
CA SER A 67 -4.16 -12.80 -15.16
C SER A 67 -4.53 -14.26 -14.95
N ASN A 68 -4.87 -14.66 -13.73
CA ASN A 68 -5.31 -16.01 -13.38
C ASN A 68 -6.44 -15.93 -12.34
N LEU A 69 -7.67 -15.87 -12.81
CA LEU A 69 -8.85 -15.72 -11.95
C LEU A 69 -9.08 -16.91 -11.03
N ASP A 70 -8.81 -18.14 -11.48
CA ASP A 70 -8.95 -19.35 -10.67
C ASP A 70 -7.94 -19.36 -9.50
N GLY A 71 -6.70 -18.96 -9.76
CA GLY A 71 -5.68 -18.83 -8.71
C GLY A 71 -5.99 -17.69 -7.76
N LEU A 72 -6.46 -16.55 -8.27
CA LEU A 72 -6.91 -15.43 -7.46
C LEU A 72 -8.08 -15.84 -6.55
N GLU A 73 -9.06 -16.57 -7.09
CA GLU A 73 -10.19 -17.06 -6.32
C GLU A 73 -9.77 -17.95 -5.14
N GLN A 74 -8.80 -18.84 -5.34
CA GLN A 74 -8.29 -19.69 -4.27
C GLN A 74 -7.63 -18.84 -3.14
N ILE A 75 -6.87 -17.80 -3.50
CA ILE A 75 -6.28 -16.88 -2.52
C ILE A 75 -7.38 -16.13 -1.74
N LEU A 76 -8.41 -15.62 -2.44
CA LEU A 76 -9.55 -14.96 -1.81
C LEU A 76 -10.29 -15.91 -0.87
N GLN A 77 -10.47 -17.18 -1.25
CA GLN A 77 -11.15 -18.18 -0.46
C GLN A 77 -10.41 -18.47 0.86
N VAL A 78 -9.07 -18.57 0.84
CA VAL A 78 -8.27 -18.71 2.07
C VAL A 78 -8.49 -17.52 2.99
N ALA A 79 -8.37 -16.31 2.47
CA ALA A 79 -8.57 -15.10 3.27
C ALA A 79 -10.00 -15.02 3.84
N LEU A 80 -11.02 -15.41 3.05
CA LEU A 80 -12.42 -15.42 3.46
C LEU A 80 -12.68 -16.43 4.58
N ASN A 81 -12.14 -17.64 4.49
CA ASN A 81 -12.30 -18.71 5.50
C ASN A 81 -11.80 -18.25 6.88
N HIS A 82 -10.83 -17.34 6.90
CA HIS A 82 -10.30 -16.72 8.12
C HIS A 82 -10.89 -15.34 8.45
N GLY A 83 -11.92 -14.90 7.74
CA GLY A 83 -12.58 -13.62 7.99
C GLY A 83 -11.67 -12.39 7.77
N LYS A 84 -10.66 -12.50 6.91
CA LYS A 84 -9.71 -11.42 6.65
C LYS A 84 -10.30 -10.40 5.69
N LYS A 85 -9.87 -9.14 5.85
CA LYS A 85 -10.11 -8.06 4.89
C LYS A 85 -9.12 -8.17 3.75
N VAL A 86 -9.58 -8.02 2.51
CA VAL A 86 -8.73 -8.18 1.33
C VAL A 86 -8.67 -6.91 0.51
N PHE A 87 -7.48 -6.60 0.04
CA PHE A 87 -7.21 -5.60 -0.99
C PHE A 87 -6.54 -6.27 -2.18
N ILE A 88 -6.83 -5.82 -3.40
CA ILE A 88 -6.22 -6.32 -4.63
C ILE A 88 -5.48 -5.17 -5.30
N ASN A 89 -4.20 -5.38 -5.61
CA ASN A 89 -3.41 -4.48 -6.42
C ASN A 89 -3.33 -5.04 -7.84
N THR A 90 -3.79 -4.30 -8.82
CA THR A 90 -3.81 -4.73 -10.22
C THR A 90 -3.35 -3.63 -11.16
N SER A 91 -2.84 -3.99 -12.29
CA SER A 91 -2.60 -3.07 -13.42
C SER A 91 -3.55 -3.32 -14.58
N PHE A 92 -4.44 -4.29 -14.44
CA PHE A 92 -5.29 -4.94 -15.42
C PHE A 92 -4.51 -5.59 -16.58
N PRO A 93 -4.67 -6.88 -16.80
CA PRO A 93 -4.12 -7.55 -17.97
C PRO A 93 -4.81 -7.06 -19.24
N LYS A 94 -4.10 -7.12 -20.37
CA LYS A 94 -4.64 -6.65 -21.66
C LYS A 94 -5.88 -7.42 -22.11
N ASN A 95 -5.92 -8.71 -21.78
CA ASN A 95 -6.95 -9.65 -22.20
C ASN A 95 -7.89 -10.01 -21.06
N LEU A 96 -8.18 -9.06 -20.16
CA LEU A 96 -9.11 -9.29 -19.06
C LEU A 96 -10.53 -9.48 -19.61
N GLU A 97 -11.11 -10.63 -19.33
CA GLU A 97 -12.54 -10.86 -19.48
C GLU A 97 -13.26 -10.14 -18.34
N THR A 98 -13.74 -8.93 -18.62
CA THR A 98 -14.31 -8.02 -17.61
C THR A 98 -15.48 -8.65 -16.87
N LYS A 99 -16.33 -9.41 -17.57
CA LYS A 99 -17.46 -10.10 -16.95
C LYS A 99 -17.02 -11.09 -15.87
N ASP A 100 -16.06 -11.94 -16.17
CA ASP A 100 -15.60 -12.97 -15.22
C ASP A 100 -14.93 -12.33 -14.01
N ALA A 101 -14.21 -11.21 -14.21
CA ALA A 101 -13.64 -10.43 -13.13
C ALA A 101 -14.70 -9.75 -12.25
N VAL A 102 -15.76 -9.20 -12.86
CA VAL A 102 -16.92 -8.64 -12.14
C VAL A 102 -17.61 -9.72 -11.31
N ASP A 103 -17.87 -10.88 -11.90
CA ASP A 103 -18.51 -12.01 -11.21
C ASP A 103 -17.68 -12.47 -10.01
N LEU A 104 -16.35 -12.58 -10.16
CA LEU A 104 -15.45 -12.91 -9.06
C LEU A 104 -15.49 -11.86 -7.95
N ILE A 105 -15.38 -10.57 -8.29
CA ILE A 105 -15.42 -9.49 -7.30
C ILE A 105 -16.77 -9.45 -6.60
N SER A 106 -17.86 -9.58 -7.34
CA SER A 106 -19.23 -9.60 -6.78
C SER A 106 -19.40 -10.72 -5.75
N LYS A 107 -18.86 -11.92 -6.03
CA LYS A 107 -18.88 -13.06 -5.12
C LYS A 107 -18.20 -12.77 -3.78
N TYR A 108 -17.09 -12.03 -3.79
CA TYR A 108 -16.26 -11.76 -2.61
C TYR A 108 -16.41 -10.33 -2.05
N ARG A 109 -17.31 -9.51 -2.58
CA ARG A 109 -17.45 -8.06 -2.26
C ARG A 109 -17.55 -7.74 -0.78
N ARG A 110 -18.07 -8.63 0.06
CA ARG A 110 -18.21 -8.40 1.51
C ARG A 110 -16.87 -8.41 2.26
N ASN A 111 -15.85 -9.06 1.70
CA ASN A 111 -14.52 -9.17 2.28
C ASN A 111 -13.51 -8.27 1.59
N LEU A 112 -13.85 -7.80 0.38
CA LEU A 112 -13.01 -6.87 -0.36
C LEU A 112 -13.17 -5.45 0.21
N CYS A 113 -12.05 -4.89 0.64
CA CYS A 113 -11.98 -3.54 1.21
C CYS A 113 -11.47 -2.50 0.22
N GLY A 114 -10.96 -2.93 -0.92
CA GLY A 114 -10.54 -2.05 -1.99
C GLY A 114 -9.81 -2.75 -3.12
N ILE A 115 -9.87 -2.15 -4.30
CA ILE A 115 -9.08 -2.51 -5.47
C ILE A 115 -8.21 -1.31 -5.81
N ASN A 116 -6.89 -1.53 -5.80
CA ASN A 116 -5.90 -0.53 -6.13
C ASN A 116 -5.44 -0.76 -7.56
N VAL A 117 -5.77 0.17 -8.44
CA VAL A 117 -5.47 0.08 -9.87
C VAL A 117 -4.23 0.90 -10.18
N SER A 118 -3.16 0.23 -10.58
CA SER A 118 -1.89 0.86 -10.95
C SER A 118 -1.94 1.34 -12.41
N ARG A 119 -1.80 2.66 -12.61
CA ARG A 119 -1.71 3.31 -13.92
C ARG A 119 -0.45 4.17 -13.98
N HIS A 120 0.70 3.50 -14.05
CA HIS A 120 2.00 4.16 -13.98
C HIS A 120 2.50 4.61 -15.35
N VAL A 121 2.38 3.75 -16.36
CA VAL A 121 2.88 4.00 -17.73
C VAL A 121 1.75 4.42 -18.65
N GLU A 122 0.59 3.77 -18.54
CA GLU A 122 -0.59 4.08 -19.33
C GLU A 122 -1.42 5.17 -18.62
N THR A 123 -1.52 6.32 -19.23
CA THR A 123 -2.34 7.44 -18.72
C THR A 123 -3.81 7.32 -19.11
N VAL A 124 -4.09 6.55 -20.15
CA VAL A 124 -5.43 6.41 -20.72
C VAL A 124 -6.06 5.10 -20.28
N PHE A 125 -7.24 5.17 -19.70
CA PHE A 125 -8.08 4.01 -19.46
C PHE A 125 -8.83 3.68 -20.74
N ARG A 126 -8.96 2.39 -21.05
CA ARG A 126 -9.86 1.92 -22.12
C ARG A 126 -11.31 2.07 -21.66
N ASP A 127 -12.25 2.19 -22.57
CA ASP A 127 -13.68 2.31 -22.21
C ASP A 127 -14.16 1.08 -21.42
N ASP A 128 -13.70 -0.13 -21.75
CA ASP A 128 -14.00 -1.35 -21.01
C ASP A 128 -13.44 -1.31 -19.58
N ASP A 129 -12.24 -0.76 -19.38
CA ASP A 129 -11.66 -0.58 -18.05
C ASP A 129 -12.51 0.40 -17.22
N ILE A 130 -12.99 1.50 -17.83
CA ILE A 130 -13.82 2.51 -17.17
C ILE A 130 -15.16 1.89 -16.77
N ALA A 131 -15.83 1.18 -17.67
CA ALA A 131 -17.10 0.51 -17.40
C ALA A 131 -16.96 -0.50 -16.25
N PHE A 132 -15.92 -1.32 -16.28
CA PHE A 132 -15.60 -2.25 -15.20
C PHE A 132 -15.36 -1.52 -13.85
N LEU A 133 -14.57 -0.46 -13.86
CA LEU A 133 -14.22 0.27 -12.65
C LEU A 133 -15.43 1.00 -12.06
N ASP A 134 -16.29 1.56 -12.89
CA ASP A 134 -17.51 2.25 -12.45
C ASP A 134 -18.48 1.26 -11.78
N GLU A 135 -18.69 0.11 -12.40
CA GLU A 135 -19.50 -0.96 -11.82
C GLU A 135 -18.94 -1.43 -10.46
N VAL A 136 -17.66 -1.79 -10.42
CA VAL A 136 -17.02 -2.31 -9.21
C VAL A 136 -16.95 -1.27 -8.10
N ASN A 137 -16.71 0.01 -8.42
CA ASN A 137 -16.62 1.08 -7.44
C ASN A 137 -17.94 1.33 -6.69
N SER A 138 -19.06 0.87 -7.24
CA SER A 138 -20.35 0.91 -6.53
C SER A 138 -20.45 -0.08 -5.35
N TRP A 139 -19.57 -1.10 -5.32
CA TRP A 139 -19.56 -2.17 -4.30
C TRP A 139 -18.31 -2.17 -3.44
N VAL A 140 -17.17 -1.92 -4.08
CA VAL A 140 -15.83 -2.00 -3.48
C VAL A 140 -15.05 -0.75 -3.87
N PRO A 141 -14.49 -0.01 -2.92
CA PRO A 141 -13.74 1.19 -3.23
C PRO A 141 -12.61 0.94 -4.22
N VAL A 142 -12.66 1.61 -5.36
CA VAL A 142 -11.59 1.59 -6.36
C VAL A 142 -10.66 2.77 -6.12
N ARG A 143 -9.37 2.50 -6.03
CA ARG A 143 -8.33 3.52 -5.84
C ARG A 143 -7.38 3.49 -7.02
N ILE A 144 -7.16 4.62 -7.65
CA ILE A 144 -6.18 4.73 -8.74
C ILE A 144 -4.82 5.10 -8.14
N ASN A 145 -3.80 4.30 -8.43
CA ASN A 145 -2.42 4.58 -8.05
C ASN A 145 -1.65 5.07 -9.28
N ARG A 146 -1.11 6.28 -9.20
CA ARG A 146 -0.25 6.88 -10.21
C ARG A 146 1.16 7.03 -9.67
N LEU A 147 2.12 6.39 -10.33
CA LEU A 147 3.52 6.63 -10.03
C LEU A 147 3.91 8.01 -10.58
N VAL A 148 4.58 8.81 -9.77
CA VAL A 148 5.24 10.04 -10.21
C VAL A 148 6.65 9.66 -10.66
N ASP A 149 6.85 9.65 -11.97
CA ASP A 149 8.15 9.33 -12.55
C ASP A 149 9.10 10.50 -12.35
N VAL A 150 10.27 10.19 -11.82
CA VAL A 150 11.34 11.14 -11.56
C VAL A 150 11.83 11.84 -12.80
N ASP A 151 11.93 11.10 -13.90
CA ASP A 151 12.46 11.60 -15.16
C ASP A 151 11.45 12.52 -15.89
N SER A 152 10.21 12.55 -15.42
CA SER A 152 9.13 13.34 -16.03
C SER A 152 8.56 14.43 -15.13
N ILE A 153 9.09 14.62 -13.92
CA ILE A 153 8.52 15.57 -12.95
C ILE A 153 8.47 17.00 -13.47
N ASP A 154 9.51 17.43 -14.16
CA ASP A 154 9.58 18.78 -14.73
C ASP A 154 8.59 18.98 -15.89
N LYS A 155 8.00 17.90 -16.37
CA LYS A 155 7.01 17.89 -17.46
C LYS A 155 5.57 17.79 -16.95
N VAL A 156 5.39 17.43 -15.67
CA VAL A 156 4.05 17.34 -15.08
C VAL A 156 3.56 18.72 -14.76
N SER A 157 2.60 19.21 -15.51
CA SER A 157 1.98 20.51 -15.27
C SER A 157 0.82 20.40 -14.28
N VAL A 158 0.53 21.52 -13.61
CA VAL A 158 -0.66 21.67 -12.74
C VAL A 158 -1.94 21.28 -13.49
N LYS A 159 -2.03 21.66 -14.78
CA LYS A 159 -3.18 21.32 -15.63
C LYS A 159 -3.31 19.80 -15.86
N GLU A 160 -2.22 19.11 -16.12
CA GLU A 160 -2.26 17.65 -16.31
C GLU A 160 -2.70 16.92 -15.03
N ILE A 161 -2.28 17.42 -13.86
CA ILE A 161 -2.76 16.88 -12.57
C ILE A 161 -4.26 17.11 -12.44
N GLU A 162 -4.74 18.32 -12.73
CA GLU A 162 -6.16 18.66 -12.64
C GLU A 162 -7.01 17.85 -13.61
N ASP A 163 -6.59 17.72 -14.87
CA ASP A 163 -7.27 16.92 -15.89
C ASP A 163 -7.33 15.44 -15.48
N LEU A 164 -6.23 14.87 -14.94
CA LEU A 164 -6.21 13.50 -14.44
C LEU A 164 -7.17 13.32 -13.26
N VAL A 165 -7.14 14.21 -12.26
CA VAL A 165 -8.03 14.15 -11.10
C VAL A 165 -9.50 14.22 -11.56
N GLY A 166 -9.82 15.15 -12.45
CA GLY A 166 -11.16 15.30 -13.02
C GLY A 166 -11.64 14.07 -13.78
N ALA A 167 -10.74 13.41 -14.53
CA ALA A 167 -11.06 12.21 -15.28
C ALA A 167 -11.34 11.01 -14.34
N VAL A 168 -10.40 10.68 -13.44
CA VAL A 168 -10.48 9.46 -12.61
C VAL A 168 -11.50 9.59 -11.47
N SER A 169 -11.86 10.79 -11.04
CA SER A 169 -12.86 11.01 -10.00
C SER A 169 -14.26 10.53 -10.39
N LYS A 170 -14.49 10.28 -11.67
CA LYS A 170 -15.80 9.84 -12.19
C LYS A 170 -16.09 8.37 -11.88
N PHE A 171 -15.05 7.53 -11.81
CA PHE A 171 -15.17 6.07 -11.70
C PHE A 171 -14.30 5.46 -10.59
N SER A 172 -13.76 6.27 -9.71
CA SER A 172 -12.93 5.79 -8.59
C SER A 172 -13.26 6.54 -7.29
N SER A 173 -12.84 5.95 -6.17
CA SER A 173 -13.03 6.51 -4.83
C SER A 173 -11.91 7.46 -4.42
N SER A 174 -10.70 7.28 -4.95
CA SER A 174 -9.55 8.14 -4.68
C SER A 174 -8.44 7.98 -5.71
N LEU A 175 -7.59 9.01 -5.81
CA LEU A 175 -6.35 8.99 -6.57
C LEU A 175 -5.17 9.08 -5.60
N ASN A 176 -4.22 8.16 -5.75
CA ASN A 176 -3.00 8.13 -4.96
C ASN A 176 -1.80 8.35 -5.87
N PHE A 177 -1.07 9.41 -5.66
CA PHE A 177 0.24 9.60 -6.24
C PHE A 177 1.28 8.88 -5.38
N ARG A 178 2.15 8.11 -6.03
CA ARG A 178 3.23 7.34 -5.43
C ARG A 178 4.54 7.61 -6.13
N TRP A 179 5.60 7.29 -5.47
CA TRP A 179 6.95 7.60 -5.90
C TRP A 179 7.76 6.35 -6.28
N ASP A 180 8.67 6.48 -7.25
CA ASP A 180 9.66 5.44 -7.57
C ASP A 180 10.97 5.69 -6.81
N TYR A 181 11.20 4.95 -5.75
CA TYR A 181 12.34 5.12 -4.84
C TYR A 181 13.66 4.56 -5.35
N ARG A 182 13.64 3.77 -6.44
CA ARG A 182 14.81 2.95 -6.82
C ARG A 182 15.93 3.70 -7.50
N LYS A 183 15.71 4.91 -7.99
CA LYS A 183 16.63 5.60 -8.90
C LYS A 183 17.36 6.79 -8.28
N LEU A 184 17.07 7.17 -7.03
CA LEU A 184 17.52 8.46 -6.50
C LEU A 184 18.12 8.36 -5.11
N SER A 185 19.03 9.29 -4.80
CA SER A 185 19.47 9.56 -3.43
C SER A 185 18.32 10.17 -2.61
N GLU A 186 18.40 10.08 -1.29
CA GLU A 186 17.40 10.69 -0.38
C GLU A 186 17.25 12.20 -0.62
N GLU A 187 18.34 12.91 -0.88
CA GLU A 187 18.33 14.35 -1.16
C GLU A 187 17.58 14.66 -2.46
N GLN A 188 17.84 13.90 -3.51
CA GLN A 188 17.12 14.04 -4.78
C GLN A 188 15.64 13.75 -4.61
N LEU A 189 15.29 12.66 -3.90
CA LEU A 189 13.91 12.32 -3.58
C LEU A 189 13.21 13.45 -2.84
N HIS A 190 13.87 14.04 -1.83
CA HIS A 190 13.31 15.13 -1.05
C HIS A 190 13.02 16.37 -1.93
N THR A 191 13.95 16.75 -2.79
CA THR A 191 13.79 17.89 -3.69
C THR A 191 12.60 17.70 -4.62
N ILE A 192 12.49 16.52 -5.22
CA ILE A 192 11.44 16.22 -6.19
C ILE A 192 10.08 16.02 -5.51
N HIS A 193 10.04 15.40 -4.34
CA HIS A 193 8.82 15.33 -3.54
C HIS A 193 8.25 16.70 -3.23
N ASN A 194 9.11 17.66 -2.87
CA ASN A 194 8.69 19.02 -2.60
C ASN A 194 8.19 19.74 -3.84
N ALA A 195 8.85 19.54 -4.98
CA ALA A 195 8.40 20.12 -6.24
C ALA A 195 7.01 19.59 -6.64
N PHE A 196 6.80 18.26 -6.58
CA PHE A 196 5.50 17.67 -6.89
C PHE A 196 4.41 18.10 -5.90
N LEU A 197 4.74 18.18 -4.63
CA LEU A 197 3.83 18.69 -3.60
C LEU A 197 3.47 20.15 -3.87
N GLY A 198 4.42 20.97 -4.31
CA GLY A 198 4.17 22.33 -4.78
C GLY A 198 3.12 22.38 -5.87
N HIS A 199 3.25 21.56 -6.92
CA HIS A 199 2.24 21.48 -7.98
C HIS A 199 0.85 21.07 -7.45
N LEU A 200 0.76 20.16 -6.49
CA LEU A 200 -0.53 19.81 -5.89
C LEU A 200 -1.18 20.97 -5.14
N PHE A 201 -0.39 21.82 -4.48
CA PHE A 201 -0.90 23.02 -3.82
C PHE A 201 -1.33 24.12 -4.82
N GLU A 202 -0.78 24.11 -6.02
CA GLU A 202 -1.12 25.05 -7.09
C GLU A 202 -2.37 24.66 -7.89
N VAL A 203 -2.85 23.41 -7.78
CA VAL A 203 -4.08 22.97 -8.47
C VAL A 203 -5.29 23.67 -7.85
N PRO A 204 -6.00 24.54 -8.59
CA PRO A 204 -7.06 25.37 -8.00
C PRO A 204 -8.26 24.58 -7.44
N SER A 205 -8.51 23.41 -8.02
CA SER A 205 -9.62 22.52 -7.61
C SER A 205 -9.29 21.62 -6.43
N LEU A 206 -8.04 21.61 -5.95
CA LEU A 206 -7.61 20.84 -4.80
C LEU A 206 -7.53 21.70 -3.53
N SER A 207 -8.05 21.17 -2.44
CA SER A 207 -7.94 21.78 -1.12
C SER A 207 -7.18 20.85 -0.19
N TYR A 208 -6.06 21.31 0.37
CA TYR A 208 -5.31 20.56 1.37
C TYR A 208 -6.15 20.35 2.63
N VAL A 209 -6.16 19.13 3.13
CA VAL A 209 -6.96 18.73 4.30
C VAL A 209 -6.11 18.41 5.52
N ARG A 210 -5.13 17.52 5.34
CA ARG A 210 -4.32 17.02 6.45
C ARG A 210 -3.10 16.25 5.98
N ASN A 211 -2.14 16.12 6.88
CA ASN A 211 -1.16 15.05 6.81
C ASN A 211 -1.75 13.80 7.47
N GLY A 212 -1.42 12.67 6.91
CA GLY A 212 -1.72 11.35 7.43
C GLY A 212 -0.55 10.43 7.16
N GLY A 213 -0.65 9.20 7.60
CA GLY A 213 0.37 8.21 7.33
C GLY A 213 0.60 7.26 8.50
N CYS A 214 1.57 6.40 8.35
CA CYS A 214 2.06 5.47 9.36
C CYS A 214 3.55 5.74 9.64
N LEU A 215 4.21 4.88 10.42
CA LEU A 215 5.64 5.02 10.70
C LEU A 215 6.54 4.91 9.45
N VAL A 216 6.01 4.33 8.37
CA VAL A 216 6.75 4.08 7.11
C VAL A 216 6.29 4.95 5.96
N CYS A 217 5.12 5.59 6.06
CA CYS A 217 4.60 6.43 4.99
C CYS A 217 4.08 7.75 5.53
N ASP A 218 4.49 8.82 4.89
CA ASP A 218 3.95 10.15 5.08
C ASP A 218 2.98 10.43 3.91
N THR A 219 1.79 10.89 4.25
CA THR A 219 0.71 11.04 3.25
C THR A 219 0.12 12.42 3.37
N PHE A 220 0.13 13.16 2.27
CA PHE A 220 -0.59 14.43 2.14
C PHE A 220 -1.95 14.15 1.53
N VAL A 221 -3.01 14.64 2.13
CA VAL A 221 -4.40 14.42 1.70
C VAL A 221 -4.99 15.73 1.26
N PHE A 222 -5.53 15.73 0.04
CA PHE A 222 -6.27 16.82 -0.57
C PHE A 222 -7.68 16.36 -0.89
N HIS A 223 -8.62 17.28 -0.90
CA HIS A 223 -9.96 17.09 -1.42
C HIS A 223 -10.10 17.79 -2.77
N TYR A 224 -10.59 17.06 -3.75
CA TYR A 224 -11.06 17.62 -5.01
C TYR A 224 -12.55 17.87 -4.90
N ASN A 225 -12.92 19.14 -5.05
CA ASN A 225 -14.30 19.58 -4.96
C ASN A 225 -15.00 19.34 -6.29
N ARG A 226 -15.60 18.17 -6.45
CA ARG A 226 -16.51 17.92 -7.56
C ARG A 226 -17.93 18.37 -7.20
N LEU A 227 -18.77 18.55 -8.21
CA LEU A 227 -20.21 18.79 -8.00
C LEU A 227 -20.80 17.56 -7.29
N GLY A 228 -21.11 17.68 -5.99
CA GLY A 228 -21.66 16.61 -5.14
C GLY A 228 -21.20 16.73 -3.68
N ASP A 229 -21.89 16.04 -2.76
CA ASP A 229 -21.71 16.22 -1.32
C ASP A 229 -20.46 15.53 -0.74
N THR A 230 -19.89 14.54 -1.45
CA THR A 230 -18.71 13.80 -0.96
C THR A 230 -17.46 14.23 -1.67
N PRO A 231 -16.49 14.82 -0.96
CA PRO A 231 -15.22 15.20 -1.55
C PRO A 231 -14.46 13.96 -2.06
N TYR A 232 -13.84 14.09 -3.23
CA TYR A 232 -12.96 13.07 -3.76
C TYR A 232 -11.57 13.22 -3.17
N GLU A 233 -11.02 12.15 -2.58
CA GLU A 233 -9.68 12.20 -1.98
C GLU A 233 -8.58 12.03 -3.03
N VAL A 234 -7.63 12.98 -3.02
CA VAL A 234 -6.35 12.90 -3.72
C VAL A 234 -5.25 12.79 -2.68
N ARG A 235 -4.42 11.76 -2.77
CA ARG A 235 -3.36 11.50 -1.80
C ARG A 235 -2.00 11.52 -2.49
N PHE A 236 -1.03 12.11 -1.82
CA PHE A 236 0.37 11.95 -2.18
C PHE A 236 1.08 11.14 -1.11
N HIS A 237 1.47 9.92 -1.45
CA HIS A 237 2.19 9.03 -0.57
C HIS A 237 3.70 9.20 -0.76
N ARG A 238 4.33 9.73 0.26
CA ARG A 238 5.77 9.81 0.40
C ARG A 238 6.21 8.71 1.38
N GLY A 239 6.15 7.46 0.93
CA GLY A 239 6.46 6.31 1.75
C GLY A 239 7.93 5.93 1.72
N LEU A 240 8.36 5.14 2.70
CA LEU A 240 9.64 4.46 2.66
C LEU A 240 9.54 3.19 1.80
N PRO A 241 10.64 2.75 1.14
CA PRO A 241 10.63 1.55 0.31
C PRO A 241 10.66 0.24 1.12
N SER A 242 10.51 0.32 2.44
CA SER A 242 10.63 -0.83 3.34
C SER A 242 9.43 -0.94 4.26
N THR A 243 8.92 -2.15 4.45
CA THR A 243 7.87 -2.48 5.42
C THR A 243 8.41 -2.87 6.78
N PHE A 244 9.71 -3.08 6.87
CA PHE A 244 10.42 -3.37 8.10
C PHE A 244 11.45 -2.28 8.41
N ILE A 245 11.33 -1.67 9.58
CA ILE A 245 12.24 -0.61 10.02
C ILE A 245 12.96 -1.07 11.28
N GLN A 246 14.28 -1.01 11.25
CA GLN A 246 15.12 -1.23 12.42
C GLN A 246 15.57 0.10 13.02
N LYS A 247 15.30 0.30 14.32
CA LYS A 247 15.77 1.45 15.08
C LYS A 247 16.37 0.96 16.40
N GLY A 248 17.70 1.06 16.54
CA GLY A 248 18.42 0.54 17.70
C GLY A 248 18.16 -0.95 17.90
N ASN A 249 17.63 -1.32 19.08
CA ASN A 249 17.29 -2.71 19.43
C ASN A 249 15.86 -3.12 19.05
N TYR A 250 15.11 -2.28 18.33
CA TYR A 250 13.73 -2.53 17.93
C TYR A 250 13.62 -2.77 16.43
N GLY A 251 12.81 -3.76 16.06
CA GLY A 251 12.37 -4.04 14.69
C GLY A 251 10.87 -3.80 14.56
N PHE A 252 10.47 -2.80 13.77
CA PHE A 252 9.06 -2.46 13.54
C PHE A 252 8.54 -3.21 12.33
N ILE A 253 7.51 -4.04 12.52
CA ILE A 253 6.87 -4.84 11.49
C ILE A 253 5.59 -4.11 11.07
N ASN A 254 5.53 -3.69 9.82
CA ASN A 254 4.36 -3.00 9.27
C ASN A 254 3.58 -3.87 8.30
N ASP A 255 4.24 -4.81 7.65
CA ASP A 255 3.67 -5.77 6.71
C ASP A 255 4.52 -7.04 6.71
N LEU A 256 3.94 -8.17 6.31
CA LEU A 256 4.66 -9.39 5.98
C LEU A 256 4.47 -9.68 4.50
N VAL A 257 5.42 -10.37 3.89
CA VAL A 257 5.37 -10.66 2.45
C VAL A 257 5.45 -12.17 2.21
N VAL A 258 4.45 -12.72 1.55
CA VAL A 258 4.49 -14.07 0.97
C VAL A 258 5.00 -13.96 -0.45
N PHE A 259 6.13 -14.59 -0.71
CA PHE A 259 6.76 -14.59 -2.03
C PHE A 259 6.15 -15.65 -2.96
N PRO A 260 6.41 -15.61 -4.28
CA PRO A 260 5.82 -16.54 -5.24
C PRO A 260 6.18 -18.02 -5.01
N ASP A 261 7.29 -18.29 -4.32
CA ASP A 261 7.73 -19.64 -3.90
C ASP A 261 7.11 -20.11 -2.58
N GLY A 262 6.25 -19.30 -1.98
CA GLY A 262 5.61 -19.53 -0.69
C GLY A 262 6.44 -19.13 0.51
N THR A 263 7.69 -18.65 0.37
CA THR A 263 8.44 -18.14 1.53
C THR A 263 7.80 -16.90 2.11
N VAL A 264 7.85 -16.75 3.43
CA VAL A 264 7.39 -15.55 4.14
C VAL A 264 8.57 -14.74 4.60
N ARG A 265 8.57 -13.43 4.33
CA ARG A 265 9.65 -12.52 4.69
C ARG A 265 9.15 -11.28 5.40
N LEU A 266 10.06 -10.59 6.10
CA LEU A 266 9.79 -9.34 6.82
C LEU A 266 9.60 -8.13 5.90
N ASP A 267 10.16 -8.18 4.69
CA ASP A 267 10.17 -7.05 3.78
C ASP A 267 10.17 -7.52 2.30
N TRP A 268 10.00 -6.59 1.40
CA TRP A 268 9.87 -6.81 -0.05
C TRP A 268 11.17 -7.21 -0.74
N GLY A 269 12.32 -7.02 -0.09
CA GLY A 269 13.61 -7.38 -0.65
C GLY A 269 13.85 -8.91 -0.68
N ILE A 270 14.47 -9.40 -1.75
CA ILE A 270 14.85 -10.82 -1.86
C ILE A 270 15.82 -11.25 -0.75
N ASP A 271 16.61 -10.31 -0.22
CA ASP A 271 17.57 -10.52 0.87
C ASP A 271 16.97 -10.29 2.26
N SER A 272 15.67 -9.99 2.32
CA SER A 272 14.98 -9.78 3.59
C SER A 272 14.96 -11.07 4.43
N PRO A 273 15.02 -10.97 5.78
CA PRO A 273 14.97 -12.13 6.64
C PRO A 273 13.76 -13.03 6.36
N THR A 274 14.04 -14.29 6.08
CA THR A 274 13.01 -15.30 5.88
C THR A 274 12.45 -15.75 7.22
N LEU A 275 11.14 -15.67 7.38
CA LEU A 275 10.41 -16.10 8.57
C LEU A 275 9.95 -17.55 8.47
N VAL A 276 9.39 -17.86 7.30
CA VAL A 276 8.85 -19.20 6.99
C VAL A 276 9.37 -19.63 5.63
N SER A 277 9.80 -20.87 5.54
CA SER A 277 10.25 -21.52 4.31
C SER A 277 9.68 -22.93 4.21
N TYR A 278 10.01 -23.64 3.15
CA TYR A 278 9.64 -25.03 2.93
C TYR A 278 10.86 -25.94 3.03
N VAL A 279 10.69 -27.06 3.75
CA VAL A 279 11.62 -28.18 3.75
C VAL A 279 10.82 -29.40 3.28
N GLY A 280 11.05 -29.79 2.02
CA GLY A 280 10.10 -30.67 1.33
C GLY A 280 8.74 -30.01 1.20
N ASP A 281 7.68 -30.69 1.58
CA ASP A 281 6.30 -30.16 1.56
C ASP A 281 5.89 -29.52 2.90
N GLY A 282 6.77 -29.49 3.90
CA GLY A 282 6.49 -28.96 5.23
C GLY A 282 6.89 -27.51 5.41
N LEU A 283 6.03 -26.73 6.10
CA LEU A 283 6.36 -25.38 6.57
C LEU A 283 7.38 -25.46 7.71
N HIS A 284 8.40 -24.63 7.62
CA HIS A 284 9.45 -24.51 8.63
C HIS A 284 9.66 -23.04 9.00
N GLU A 285 9.49 -22.74 10.31
CA GLU A 285 9.77 -21.41 10.85
C GLU A 285 11.25 -21.27 11.18
N SER A 286 11.86 -20.16 10.78
CA SER A 286 13.18 -19.77 11.27
C SER A 286 13.09 -19.29 12.74
N ASP A 287 14.22 -19.18 13.43
CA ASP A 287 14.25 -18.64 14.80
C ASP A 287 13.66 -17.22 14.85
N VAL A 288 13.93 -16.39 13.84
CA VAL A 288 13.32 -15.06 13.68
C VAL A 288 11.83 -15.18 13.44
N GLY A 289 11.40 -16.14 12.62
CA GLY A 289 10.00 -16.42 12.32
C GLY A 289 9.23 -16.80 13.59
N GLN A 290 9.71 -17.74 14.37
CA GLN A 290 9.09 -18.16 15.65
C GLN A 290 8.87 -16.96 16.58
N HIS A 291 9.89 -16.09 16.69
CA HIS A 291 9.79 -14.90 17.52
C HIS A 291 8.76 -13.90 16.99
N VAL A 292 8.78 -13.60 15.69
CA VAL A 292 7.82 -12.68 15.03
C VAL A 292 6.40 -13.20 15.17
N ILE A 293 6.15 -14.47 14.83
CA ILE A 293 4.81 -15.09 14.94
C ILE A 293 4.32 -15.09 16.40
N SER A 294 5.19 -15.34 17.36
CA SER A 294 4.85 -15.24 18.78
C SER A 294 4.39 -13.83 19.15
N VAL A 295 5.09 -12.79 18.69
CA VAL A 295 4.71 -11.38 18.89
C VAL A 295 3.34 -11.08 18.28
N LEU A 296 3.07 -11.55 17.05
CA LEU A 296 1.79 -11.38 16.39
C LEU A 296 0.66 -12.02 17.22
N ASN A 297 0.83 -13.26 17.60
CA ASN A 297 -0.17 -14.00 18.36
C ASN A 297 -0.46 -13.35 19.74
N THR A 298 0.56 -12.81 20.39
CA THR A 298 0.42 -12.14 21.69
C THR A 298 -0.27 -10.79 21.55
N THR A 299 0.12 -9.99 20.56
CA THR A 299 -0.42 -8.64 20.32
C THR A 299 -1.91 -8.68 20.03
N PHE A 300 -2.39 -9.72 19.33
CA PHE A 300 -3.80 -9.79 18.91
C PHE A 300 -4.69 -10.59 19.86
N ARG A 301 -4.12 -11.38 20.77
CA ARG A 301 -4.89 -12.04 21.84
C ARG A 301 -5.16 -11.11 23.02
N SER A 302 -4.31 -10.13 23.26
CA SER A 302 -4.58 -9.08 24.23
C SER A 302 -5.65 -8.15 23.66
N GLN A 303 -6.81 -8.05 24.32
CA GLN A 303 -7.86 -7.09 23.96
C GLN A 303 -7.41 -5.62 24.12
N ASN A 304 -6.26 -5.40 24.74
CA ASN A 304 -5.53 -4.16 24.75
C ASN A 304 -4.39 -4.29 23.73
N PRO A 305 -4.48 -3.63 22.53
CA PRO A 305 -3.28 -3.41 21.75
C PRO A 305 -2.26 -2.80 22.71
N ILE A 306 -1.03 -3.31 22.72
CA ILE A 306 0.07 -2.64 23.42
C ILE A 306 0.03 -1.20 22.88
N GLN A 307 -0.55 -0.30 23.67
CA GLN A 307 -0.30 1.11 23.45
C GLN A 307 1.20 1.22 23.69
N LEU A 308 1.97 1.11 22.62
CA LEU A 308 3.30 1.70 22.60
C LEU A 308 3.04 3.11 23.11
N ASP A 309 3.55 3.38 24.32
CA ASP A 309 3.44 4.69 24.90
C ASP A 309 3.84 5.67 23.80
N LEU A 310 2.90 6.54 23.42
CA LEU A 310 3.14 7.53 22.37
C LEU A 310 4.39 8.35 22.65
N ARG A 311 4.82 8.44 23.92
CA ARG A 311 6.09 9.03 24.33
C ARG A 311 7.28 8.17 23.88
N THR A 312 7.19 6.85 24.02
CA THR A 312 8.25 5.94 23.54
C THR A 312 8.33 5.95 22.00
N LEU A 313 7.19 6.05 21.33
CA LEU A 313 7.13 6.23 19.87
C LEU A 313 7.65 7.61 19.46
N ALA A 314 7.27 8.68 20.16
CA ALA A 314 7.78 10.03 19.95
C ALA A 314 9.28 10.12 20.25
N ASP A 315 9.77 9.52 21.33
CA ASP A 315 11.20 9.47 21.65
C ASP A 315 12.00 8.68 20.63
N ILE A 316 11.43 7.61 20.05
CA ILE A 316 12.05 6.84 18.98
C ILE A 316 12.05 7.62 17.67
N THR A 317 10.99 8.36 17.38
CA THR A 317 10.87 9.21 16.16
C THR A 317 11.68 10.50 16.27
N LEU A 318 11.74 11.12 17.42
CA LEU A 318 12.44 12.41 17.64
C LEU A 318 13.96 12.27 17.78
N ARG A 319 14.49 11.09 18.12
CA ARG A 319 15.93 10.85 18.27
C ARG A 319 16.63 10.37 16.99
N THR A 320 15.93 10.28 15.90
CA THR A 320 16.56 9.93 14.62
C THR A 320 16.79 11.22 13.84
N ASP A 321 17.98 11.40 13.33
CA ASP A 321 18.30 12.28 12.20
C ASP A 321 17.55 11.76 10.96
N ASN A 322 16.22 11.72 11.07
CA ASN A 322 15.35 11.27 10.01
C ASN A 322 15.25 12.42 9.00
N PRO A 323 15.76 12.29 7.77
CA PRO A 323 15.63 13.30 6.74
C PRO A 323 14.15 13.59 6.39
N TYR A 324 13.23 12.78 6.89
CA TYR A 324 11.78 12.95 6.79
C TYR A 324 11.16 13.56 8.05
N ASP A 325 11.95 14.18 8.94
CA ASP A 325 11.42 14.89 10.09
C ASP A 325 10.59 16.10 9.61
N VAL A 326 9.29 16.02 9.86
CA VAL A 326 8.32 17.06 9.50
C VAL A 326 8.66 18.40 10.16
N SER A 327 9.45 18.43 11.24
CA SER A 327 9.90 19.66 11.88
C SER A 327 10.85 20.49 11.01
N SER A 328 11.61 19.86 10.13
CA SER A 328 12.49 20.54 9.16
C SER A 328 11.71 21.26 8.04
N TRP A 329 10.42 20.96 7.90
CA TRP A 329 9.53 21.54 6.90
C TRP A 329 9.00 22.93 7.26
N LYS A 330 9.20 23.36 8.48
CA LYS A 330 8.78 24.71 8.91
C LYS A 330 9.50 25.84 8.16
N GLU A 331 10.63 25.57 7.55
CA GLU A 331 11.39 26.58 6.81
C GLU A 331 10.94 26.75 5.35
N VAL A 332 10.11 25.87 4.81
CA VAL A 332 9.59 25.97 3.43
C VAL A 332 8.23 26.70 3.38
N SER A 333 7.71 27.16 4.51
CA SER A 333 6.43 27.87 4.59
C SER A 333 6.54 29.34 4.12
N HIS A 334 6.83 29.55 2.86
CA HIS A 334 6.51 30.81 2.17
C HIS A 334 5.08 30.85 1.64
N TYR A 335 4.24 29.89 1.99
CA TYR A 335 2.81 29.94 1.72
C TYR A 335 2.08 30.58 2.90
N PRO A 336 1.27 31.62 2.66
CA PRO A 336 0.55 32.29 3.74
C PRO A 336 -0.35 31.27 4.44
N PRO A 337 -0.38 31.26 5.79
CA PRO A 337 -1.28 30.39 6.52
C PRO A 337 -2.71 30.79 6.15
N GLN A 338 -3.44 29.91 5.48
CA GLN A 338 -4.87 30.04 5.44
C GLN A 338 -5.34 29.88 6.88
N THR A 339 -5.83 30.95 7.47
CA THR A 339 -6.36 31.02 8.83
C THR A 339 -7.66 30.21 8.92
N THR A 340 -7.54 28.92 9.02
CA THR A 340 -8.60 28.06 9.55
C THR A 340 -8.24 27.77 10.99
N GLN A 341 -9.05 28.29 11.91
CA GLN A 341 -8.97 27.99 13.34
C GLN A 341 -8.96 26.48 13.53
N ILE A 342 -7.83 25.94 13.98
CA ILE A 342 -7.68 24.54 14.35
C ILE A 342 -8.44 24.38 15.67
N ASN A 343 -9.55 23.66 15.62
CA ASN A 343 -10.32 23.27 16.79
C ASN A 343 -9.48 22.25 17.59
N PRO A 344 -9.07 22.52 18.84
CA PRO A 344 -8.12 21.70 19.59
C PRO A 344 -8.69 20.36 20.10
N THR A 345 -9.84 19.93 19.66
CA THR A 345 -10.52 18.69 20.08
C THR A 345 -10.34 17.52 19.12
N ILE A 346 -9.45 17.61 18.12
CA ILE A 346 -9.19 16.48 17.23
C ILE A 346 -8.29 15.48 17.96
N ARG A 347 -8.90 14.41 18.49
CA ARG A 347 -8.19 13.18 18.85
C ARG A 347 -7.40 12.73 17.62
N PRO A 348 -6.13 12.27 17.76
CA PRO A 348 -5.42 11.69 16.66
C PRO A 348 -6.22 10.48 16.17
N TYR A 349 -6.85 10.62 15.02
CA TYR A 349 -7.46 9.51 14.31
C TYR A 349 -6.32 8.66 13.79
N ILE A 350 -6.01 7.56 14.49
CA ILE A 350 -5.17 6.49 13.96
C ILE A 350 -6.02 5.83 12.87
N GLY A 351 -6.11 6.52 11.74
CA GLY A 351 -6.73 5.98 10.54
C GLY A 351 -5.91 4.78 10.10
N SER A 352 -6.55 3.62 10.01
CA SER A 352 -6.00 2.49 9.30
C SER A 352 -5.47 3.02 7.95
N CYS A 353 -4.17 2.87 7.72
CA CYS A 353 -3.64 2.94 6.36
C CYS A 353 -4.34 1.79 5.63
N GLY A 354 -5.48 2.08 5.03
CA GLY A 354 -6.28 1.08 4.32
C GLY A 354 -5.36 0.42 3.30
N GLY A 355 -5.22 -0.90 3.43
CA GLY A 355 -4.29 -1.76 2.72
C GLY A 355 -4.07 -1.36 1.27
N GLY A 356 -3.03 -0.72 1.06
CA GLY A 356 -2.37 -0.47 -0.19
C GLY A 356 -0.94 -0.31 0.26
N SER A 357 -0.10 -1.25 -0.11
CA SER A 357 1.31 -1.23 0.23
C SER A 357 1.83 0.20 0.37
N CYS A 358 2.32 0.52 1.54
CA CYS A 358 3.17 1.70 1.71
C CYS A 358 4.37 1.59 0.81
#